data_78316a7b32c257c3f14273b4b659335d
#
_entry.id   78316a7b32c257c3f14273b4b659335d
#
_cell.length_a   1.000
_cell.length_b   1.000
_cell.length_c   1.000
_cell.angle_alpha   90.00
_cell.angle_beta   90.00
_cell.angle_gamma   90.00
#
_symmetry.space_group_name_H-M   'P 1'
#
loop_
_entity.id
_entity.type
_entity.pdbx_description
1 polymer ?
#
loop_
_entity_poly.entity_id
_entity_poly.type
_entity_poly.pdbx_seq_one_letter_code
_entity_poly.pdbx_strand_id
1 'polypeptide(L)'
;TTGVAQAITPKLSSSKILVIANMNTYKGSTNFAKFAVYRDSTQLGVSNHGMGEFSDLAAGGVFTTVSCFDSPSSTSEITYTIFGKVNSSDLYVQPNNVEGSITVMEIGQ
;
A
#
# COMPACT_ATOMS: atom_id res chain seq x y z
N THR A 1 -6.51 0.53 -7.48
CA THR A 1 -5.87 1.40 -6.49
C THR A 1 -6.82 1.70 -5.34
N THR A 2 -6.26 1.96 -4.18
CA THR A 2 -7.02 2.43 -3.01
C THR A 2 -7.16 3.96 -3.00
N GLY A 3 -6.49 4.66 -3.89
CA GLY A 3 -6.38 6.11 -3.86
C GLY A 3 -5.30 6.63 -2.92
N VAL A 4 -4.61 5.76 -2.22
CA VAL A 4 -3.53 6.14 -1.29
C VAL A 4 -2.21 6.09 -2.06
N ALA A 5 -1.64 7.25 -2.33
CA ALA A 5 -0.44 7.36 -3.15
C ALA A 5 0.38 8.60 -2.76
N GLN A 6 1.69 8.53 -2.99
CA GLN A 6 2.60 9.64 -2.76
C GLN A 6 3.79 9.54 -3.71
N ALA A 7 4.16 10.68 -4.29
CA ALA A 7 5.33 10.78 -5.15
C ALA A 7 6.55 11.23 -4.34
N ILE A 8 7.72 10.82 -4.79
CA ILE A 8 9.01 11.26 -4.25
C ILE A 8 10.04 11.25 -5.38
N THR A 9 10.97 12.20 -5.33
CA THR A 9 12.11 12.23 -6.27
C THR A 9 13.38 11.99 -5.46
N PRO A 10 13.97 10.78 -5.53
CA PRO A 10 15.16 10.48 -4.75
C PRO A 10 16.36 11.35 -5.16
N LYS A 11 17.16 11.72 -4.21
CA LYS A 11 18.36 12.53 -4.46
C LYS A 11 19.57 11.70 -4.88
N LEU A 12 19.59 10.44 -4.47
CA LEU A 12 20.67 9.50 -4.78
C LEU A 12 20.10 8.23 -5.37
N SER A 13 20.75 7.71 -6.41
CA SER A 13 20.31 6.45 -7.02
C SER A 13 20.54 5.24 -6.10
N SER A 14 21.41 5.39 -5.10
CA SER A 14 21.69 4.34 -4.10
C SER A 14 20.74 4.39 -2.89
N SER A 15 19.89 5.41 -2.79
CA SER A 15 19.00 5.56 -1.65
C SER A 15 17.93 4.46 -1.62
N LYS A 16 17.52 4.12 -0.42
CA LYS A 16 16.33 3.31 -0.18
C LYS A 16 15.16 4.21 0.18
N ILE A 17 13.98 3.75 -0.15
CA ILE A 17 12.75 4.47 0.17
C ILE A 17 11.96 3.64 1.17
N LEU A 18 11.64 4.24 2.30
CA LEU A 18 10.73 3.65 3.28
C LEU A 18 9.33 4.14 2.96
N VAL A 19 8.40 3.21 2.78
CA VAL A 19 7.00 3.49 2.52
C VAL A 19 6.18 2.97 3.69
N ILE A 20 5.37 3.83 4.29
CA ILE A 20 4.46 3.44 5.37
C ILE A 20 3.09 4.04 5.05
N ALA A 21 2.09 3.18 4.94
CA ALA A 21 0.71 3.61 4.71
C ALA A 21 -0.19 3.08 5.81
N ASN A 22 -1.04 3.97 6.33
CA ASN A 22 -2.05 3.62 7.32
C ASN A 22 -3.41 3.96 6.72
N MET A 23 -4.35 3.03 6.82
CA MET A 23 -5.68 3.27 6.28
C MET A 23 -6.71 2.44 7.03
N ASN A 24 -7.92 2.98 7.11
CA ASN A 24 -9.08 2.22 7.54
C ASN A 24 -9.66 1.51 6.33
N THR A 25 -9.97 0.22 6.51
CA THR A 25 -10.55 -0.58 5.44
C THR A 25 -11.80 -1.27 5.96
N TYR A 26 -12.75 -1.48 5.09
CA TYR A 26 -13.96 -2.21 5.39
C TYR A 26 -14.14 -3.30 4.34
N LYS A 27 -14.37 -4.50 4.80
CA LYS A 27 -14.57 -5.65 3.95
C LYS A 27 -16.03 -6.10 4.02
N GLY A 28 -16.66 -6.29 2.87
CA GLY A 28 -18.10 -6.52 2.79
C GLY A 28 -18.58 -7.93 3.12
N SER A 29 -17.67 -8.89 3.30
CA SER A 29 -18.04 -10.29 3.62
C SER A 29 -16.84 -11.02 4.20
N THR A 30 -16.96 -12.36 4.36
CA THR A 30 -15.89 -13.21 4.90
C THR A 30 -14.75 -13.51 3.93
N ASN A 31 -14.62 -12.74 2.86
CA ASN A 31 -13.54 -12.91 1.90
C ASN A 31 -12.21 -12.39 2.45
N PHE A 32 -11.13 -12.73 1.77
CA PHE A 32 -9.84 -12.15 2.08
C PHE A 32 -9.67 -10.77 1.43
N ALA A 33 -8.81 -9.96 2.00
CA ALA A 33 -8.32 -8.73 1.39
C ALA A 33 -6.80 -8.75 1.39
N LYS A 34 -6.20 -8.34 0.29
CA LYS A 34 -4.74 -8.30 0.12
C LYS A 34 -4.33 -6.89 -0.26
N PHE A 35 -3.15 -6.49 0.17
CA PHE A 35 -2.60 -5.17 -0.11
C PHE A 35 -1.21 -5.30 -0.69
N ALA A 36 -0.88 -4.42 -1.62
CA ALA A 36 0.43 -4.35 -2.22
C ALA A 36 0.85 -2.89 -2.41
N VAL A 37 2.15 -2.66 -2.31
CA VAL A 37 2.75 -1.37 -2.67
C VAL A 37 3.24 -1.49 -4.11
N TYR A 38 2.89 -0.51 -4.93
CA TYR A 38 3.41 -0.41 -6.29
C TYR A 38 4.36 0.78 -6.38
N ARG A 39 5.50 0.56 -7.00
CA ARG A 39 6.39 1.61 -7.46
C ARG A 39 6.03 1.86 -8.92
N ASP A 40 5.36 2.97 -9.20
CA ASP A 40 4.77 3.23 -10.50
C ASP A 40 3.88 2.03 -10.93
N SER A 41 4.25 1.27 -11.94
CA SER A 41 3.49 0.11 -12.40
C SER A 41 4.05 -1.22 -11.90
N THR A 42 5.10 -1.20 -11.07
CA THR A 42 5.77 -2.41 -10.60
C THR A 42 5.27 -2.80 -9.22
N GLN A 43 4.70 -3.98 -9.10
CA GLN A 43 4.30 -4.52 -7.80
C GLN A 43 5.52 -4.92 -6.99
N LEU A 44 5.57 -4.46 -5.75
CA LEU A 44 6.59 -4.87 -4.79
C LEU A 44 6.05 -6.02 -3.95
N GLY A 45 6.97 -6.81 -3.37
CA GLY A 45 6.59 -7.94 -2.54
C GLY A 45 6.29 -9.19 -3.34
N VAL A 46 5.48 -10.07 -2.78
CA VAL A 46 5.20 -11.39 -3.35
C VAL A 46 4.07 -11.29 -4.35
N SER A 47 4.28 -11.86 -5.54
CA SER A 47 3.24 -11.92 -6.57
C SER A 47 1.99 -12.61 -6.06
N ASN A 48 0.82 -12.05 -6.36
CA ASN A 48 -0.50 -12.51 -5.94
C ASN A 48 -0.82 -12.32 -4.46
N HIS A 49 0.15 -12.09 -3.60
CA HIS A 49 -0.09 -11.89 -2.17
C HIS A 49 0.27 -10.49 -1.70
N GLY A 50 1.10 -9.78 -2.46
CA GLY A 50 1.51 -8.42 -2.11
C GLY A 50 2.30 -8.36 -0.82
N MET A 51 1.99 -7.38 0.01
CA MET A 51 2.67 -7.10 1.27
C MET A 51 1.96 -7.69 2.47
N GLY A 52 0.73 -8.11 2.31
CA GLY A 52 -0.04 -8.69 3.41
C GLY A 52 -1.49 -8.89 3.04
N GLU A 53 -2.14 -9.72 3.82
CA GLU A 53 -3.55 -10.01 3.65
C GLU A 53 -4.21 -10.22 5.00
N PHE A 54 -5.52 -10.03 5.05
CA PHE A 54 -6.34 -10.53 6.14
C PHE A 54 -7.53 -11.30 5.57
N SER A 55 -7.92 -12.36 6.29
CA SER A 55 -8.96 -13.28 5.84
C SER A 55 -9.76 -13.78 7.04
N ASP A 56 -10.81 -14.56 6.74
CA ASP A 56 -11.65 -15.21 7.74
C ASP A 56 -12.31 -14.26 8.73
N LEU A 57 -12.36 -12.98 8.39
CA LEU A 57 -13.09 -12.00 9.16
C LEU A 57 -14.49 -11.85 8.59
N ALA A 58 -15.48 -11.76 9.46
CA ALA A 58 -16.80 -11.33 9.06
C ALA A 58 -16.72 -9.92 8.48
N ALA A 59 -17.77 -9.47 7.81
CA ALA A 59 -17.84 -8.09 7.35
C ALA A 59 -17.53 -7.14 8.50
N GLY A 60 -16.69 -6.14 8.24
CA GLY A 60 -16.31 -5.20 9.28
C GLY A 60 -15.13 -4.35 8.90
N GLY A 61 -14.81 -3.39 9.78
CA GLY A 61 -13.71 -2.46 9.59
C GLY A 61 -12.43 -2.96 10.21
N VAL A 62 -11.31 -2.69 9.53
CA VAL A 62 -9.96 -3.03 10.01
C VAL A 62 -9.05 -1.86 9.75
N PHE A 63 -8.28 -1.47 10.77
CA PHE A 63 -7.20 -0.50 10.60
C PHE A 63 -5.97 -1.24 10.08
N THR A 64 -5.50 -0.83 8.90
CA THR A 64 -4.46 -1.57 8.18
C THR A 64 -3.23 -0.70 8.01
N THR A 65 -2.06 -1.27 8.30
CA THR A 65 -0.77 -0.64 8.04
C THR A 65 0.01 -1.49 7.05
N VAL A 66 0.52 -0.86 6.01
CA VAL A 66 1.38 -1.50 5.02
C VAL A 66 2.69 -0.74 4.99
N SER A 67 3.81 -1.45 5.10
CA SER A 67 5.13 -0.83 5.06
C SER A 67 6.13 -1.68 4.29
N CYS A 68 7.08 -1.02 3.66
CA CYS A 68 8.17 -1.72 2.98
C CYS A 68 9.36 -0.79 2.76
N PHE A 69 10.52 -1.38 2.49
CA PHE A 69 11.67 -0.70 1.93
C PHE A 69 11.77 -1.03 0.44
N ASP A 70 12.13 -0.05 -0.35
CA ASP A 70 12.33 -0.22 -1.78
C ASP A 70 13.68 0.36 -2.18
N SER A 71 14.30 -0.25 -3.18
CA SER A 71 15.56 0.22 -3.76
C SER A 71 15.31 0.54 -5.24
N PRO A 72 14.80 1.72 -5.56
CA PRO A 72 14.38 2.01 -6.93
C PRO A 72 15.53 2.22 -7.91
N SER A 73 16.74 2.49 -7.42
CA SER A 73 17.91 2.75 -8.25
C SER A 73 17.68 3.86 -9.27
N SER A 74 17.07 4.95 -8.84
CA SER A 74 16.66 6.05 -9.72
C SER A 74 16.64 7.37 -8.97
N THR A 75 16.91 8.45 -9.71
CA THR A 75 16.73 9.81 -9.24
C THR A 75 15.56 10.50 -9.94
N SER A 76 14.79 9.77 -10.72
CA SER A 76 13.57 10.28 -11.35
C SER A 76 12.40 10.20 -10.36
N GLU A 77 11.36 11.01 -10.60
CA GLU A 77 10.17 10.97 -9.77
C GLU A 77 9.51 9.59 -9.83
N ILE A 78 9.13 9.10 -8.67
CA ILE A 78 8.47 7.81 -8.50
C ILE A 78 7.20 8.04 -7.68
N THR A 79 6.11 7.37 -8.06
CA THR A 79 4.87 7.38 -7.28
C THR A 79 4.68 6.01 -6.65
N TYR A 80 4.55 5.99 -5.33
CA TYR A 80 4.20 4.78 -4.59
C TYR A 80 2.71 4.79 -4.35
N THR A 81 2.05 3.69 -4.72
CA THR A 81 0.60 3.56 -4.66
C THR A 81 0.25 2.27 -3.93
N ILE A 82 -0.78 2.33 -3.10
CA ILE A 82 -1.30 1.15 -2.42
C ILE A 82 -2.46 0.60 -3.24
N PHE A 83 -2.39 -0.69 -3.56
CA PHE A 83 -3.47 -1.41 -4.23
C PHE A 83 -4.07 -2.41 -3.26
N GLY A 84 -5.38 -2.55 -3.31
CA GLY A 84 -6.11 -3.55 -2.54
C GLY A 84 -6.84 -4.52 -3.47
N LYS A 85 -7.01 -5.74 -3.01
CA LYS A 85 -7.70 -6.80 -3.76
C LYS A 85 -8.53 -7.64 -2.81
N VAL A 86 -9.75 -7.96 -3.24
CA VAL A 86 -10.61 -8.95 -2.58
C VAL A 86 -11.02 -10.02 -3.60
N ASN A 87 -11.44 -11.18 -3.10
CA ASN A 87 -11.75 -12.27 -4.01
C ASN A 87 -13.18 -12.24 -4.58
N SER A 88 -14.15 -11.73 -3.87
CA SER A 88 -15.52 -11.73 -4.40
C SER A 88 -16.47 -10.72 -3.79
N SER A 89 -16.01 -9.77 -3.01
CA SER A 89 -16.88 -8.74 -2.46
C SER A 89 -16.18 -7.40 -2.45
N ASP A 90 -16.86 -6.40 -1.93
CA ASP A 90 -16.33 -5.04 -1.95
C ASP A 90 -15.30 -4.83 -0.85
N LEU A 91 -14.29 -4.04 -1.19
CA LEU A 91 -13.34 -3.49 -0.24
C LEU A 91 -13.47 -1.98 -0.28
N TYR A 92 -13.74 -1.40 0.87
CA TYR A 92 -13.80 0.05 1.02
C TYR A 92 -12.57 0.52 1.75
N VAL A 93 -11.92 1.55 1.23
CA VAL A 93 -10.76 2.17 1.86
C VAL A 93 -11.18 3.53 2.38
N GLN A 94 -10.90 3.77 3.66
CA GLN A 94 -11.24 5.00 4.36
C GLN A 94 -12.72 5.35 4.29
N PRO A 95 -13.62 4.38 4.66
CA PRO A 95 -15.04 4.64 4.63
C PRO A 95 -15.41 5.69 5.66
N ASN A 96 -16.58 6.34 5.48
CA ASN A 96 -17.11 7.32 6.42
C ASN A 96 -16.19 8.52 6.66
N ASN A 97 -15.40 8.88 5.65
CA ASN A 97 -14.45 10.01 5.71
C ASN A 97 -13.37 9.88 6.77
N VAL A 98 -13.06 8.67 7.20
CA VAL A 98 -11.95 8.44 8.11
C VAL A 98 -10.64 8.67 7.37
N GLU A 99 -9.73 9.42 7.99
CA GLU A 99 -8.47 9.76 7.36
C GLU A 99 -7.51 8.58 7.32
N GLY A 100 -6.73 8.52 6.22
CA GLY A 100 -5.58 7.66 6.11
C GLY A 100 -4.34 8.48 5.82
N SER A 101 -3.20 7.83 5.79
CA SER A 101 -1.94 8.51 5.50
C SER A 101 -0.99 7.60 4.74
N ILE A 102 -0.12 8.22 3.95
CA ILE A 102 1.03 7.53 3.37
C ILE A 102 2.25 8.42 3.56
N THR A 103 3.33 7.82 4.04
CA THR A 103 4.61 8.49 4.24
C THR A 103 5.65 7.79 3.39
N VAL A 104 6.39 8.56 2.61
CA VAL A 104 7.55 8.05 1.88
C VAL A 104 8.77 8.85 2.34
N MET A 105 9.85 8.15 2.63
CA MET A 105 11.04 8.76 3.21
C MET A 105 12.28 8.21 2.50
N GLU A 106 13.12 9.11 2.01
CA GLU A 106 14.39 8.71 1.43
C GLU A 106 15.42 8.48 2.52
N ILE A 107 16.09 7.32 2.45
CA ILE A 107 17.19 6.99 3.35
C ILE A 107 18.46 6.91 2.50
N GLY A 108 19.36 7.87 2.70
CA GLY A 108 20.62 7.93 1.97
C GLY A 108 21.55 6.78 2.34
N GLN A 109 22.30 6.33 1.36
CA GLN A 109 23.31 5.28 1.55
C GLN A 109 24.69 5.82 1.28
#